data_841c69b0f209f677464f6da73a337a32
#
_entry.id   841c69b0f209f677464f6da73a337a32
#
_cell.length_a   1.000
_cell.length_b   1.000
_cell.length_c   1.000
_cell.angle_alpha   90.00
_cell.angle_beta   90.00
_cell.angle_gamma   90.00
#
_symmetry.space_group_name_H-M   'P 1'
#
loop_
_entity.id
_entity.type
_entity.pdbx_description
1 polymer ?
#
loop_
_entity_poly.entity_id
_entity_poly.type
_entity_poly.pdbx_seq_one_letter_code
_entity_poly.pdbx_strand_id
1 'polypeptide(L)'
;MKEDERKAKAGRKELLFEEALTFDDVLLVPRYSEVLPSETDVSTYLTRKIKLNIPLLSAAMDTVTESELAKALAREGGIGIIHKNLSIERQAHEVELVKRTENGVIENPVTIHPDDSILNALKLMAEYRIGGFPVVDDNGYLVGLLTNRDVRFETDVSKKVKNLMTKREKLIVGHPGISLESAKEILHENRIEKLPIVDKDNKLIGLITIKDVLSVIEHPNAARDNKGRLIVGAAVGTGTDTFERVDALVKAGVDVIVVDTAHGHSKKVLETVKEVKRRYPEIQVIAGNVATGEATEALIKAGADAVKVGIGPGSICTTRIVAGIGVPQLSAILDCAQVARKYDVPIIADGGIRYSGDIVKALAAGAQTVMLGSIFAGTEESPGETVLYQGRKYKVYRGMGSISAMKAGSADRYFQSDNQKFVPEGVEGMVPYKGLVRDVVFQLVGGLRAGMGYVGAHNINKLYEDAKFIKVSQASVKESHPHDITITKEPPNYWSGQQ
;
A
#
# COMPACT_ATOMS: atom_id res chain seq x y z
N MET A 1 14.18 3.67 -59.08
CA MET A 1 15.10 4.14 -58.01
C MET A 1 14.38 4.61 -56.77
N LYS A 2 13.44 5.52 -56.79
CA LYS A 2 12.74 5.99 -55.53
C LYS A 2 11.75 5.00 -54.92
N GLU A 3 11.24 4.04 -55.68
CA GLU A 3 10.32 3.00 -55.21
C GLU A 3 11.03 1.82 -54.58
N ASP A 4 12.23 1.49 -55.09
CA ASP A 4 13.08 0.46 -54.51
C ASP A 4 13.75 0.90 -53.19
N GLU A 5 14.08 2.18 -53.06
CA GLU A 5 14.55 2.76 -51.79
C GLU A 5 13.44 2.80 -50.69
N ARG A 6 12.18 2.96 -51.07
CA ARG A 6 11.05 2.86 -50.14
C ARG A 6 10.78 1.43 -49.68
N LYS A 7 10.92 0.44 -50.60
CA LYS A 7 10.77 -0.98 -50.24
C LYS A 7 11.94 -1.50 -49.40
N ALA A 8 13.16 -0.97 -49.61
CA ALA A 8 14.32 -1.31 -48.79
C ALA A 8 14.29 -0.74 -47.38
N LYS A 9 13.53 0.38 -47.12
CA LYS A 9 13.28 0.93 -45.78
C LYS A 9 12.21 0.18 -45.02
N ALA A 10 11.29 -0.52 -45.68
CA ALA A 10 10.17 -1.23 -45.04
C ALA A 10 10.54 -2.56 -44.35
N GLY A 11 11.76 -2.98 -44.37
CA GLY A 11 12.22 -4.27 -43.83
C GLY A 11 13.37 -4.20 -42.80
N ARG A 12 13.91 -3.04 -42.50
CA ARG A 12 14.89 -2.92 -41.42
C ARG A 12 14.18 -2.81 -40.09
N LYS A 13 14.36 -3.82 -39.19
CA LYS A 13 14.09 -3.67 -37.79
C LYS A 13 14.84 -2.43 -37.28
N GLU A 14 14.12 -1.49 -36.75
CA GLU A 14 14.70 -0.33 -36.06
C GLU A 14 15.34 -0.86 -34.77
N LEU A 15 16.65 -0.98 -34.79
CA LEU A 15 17.41 -1.32 -33.59
C LEU A 15 17.67 -0.01 -32.86
N LEU A 16 16.95 0.19 -31.71
CA LEU A 16 17.29 1.23 -30.76
C LEU A 16 18.57 0.80 -30.03
N PHE A 17 19.70 1.42 -30.40
CA PHE A 17 20.99 1.22 -29.72
C PHE A 17 21.16 2.19 -28.53
N GLU A 18 20.07 2.72 -27.99
CA GLU A 18 20.13 3.57 -26.81
C GLU A 18 20.38 2.74 -25.57
N GLU A 19 21.35 3.18 -24.78
CA GLU A 19 21.68 2.54 -23.51
C GLU A 19 20.57 2.83 -22.52
N ALA A 20 19.96 1.78 -21.95
CA ALA A 20 18.95 1.89 -20.90
C ALA A 20 19.57 1.57 -19.53
N LEU A 21 19.24 2.39 -18.51
CA LEU A 21 19.89 2.43 -17.22
C LEU A 21 18.98 1.92 -16.10
N THR A 22 19.59 1.28 -15.11
CA THR A 22 18.96 0.96 -13.82
C THR A 22 19.55 1.83 -12.69
N PHE A 23 19.13 1.62 -11.44
CA PHE A 23 19.58 2.44 -10.32
C PHE A 23 21.09 2.32 -10.04
N ASP A 24 21.69 1.16 -10.31
CA ASP A 24 23.14 0.95 -10.10
C ASP A 24 24.01 1.65 -11.16
N ASP A 25 23.44 2.01 -12.30
CA ASP A 25 24.20 2.64 -13.39
C ASP A 25 24.42 4.14 -13.18
N VAL A 26 23.80 4.73 -12.15
CA VAL A 26 23.86 6.16 -11.90
C VAL A 26 24.03 6.51 -10.42
N LEU A 27 24.61 7.72 -10.17
CA LEU A 27 24.54 8.41 -8.88
C LEU A 27 23.98 9.81 -9.11
N LEU A 28 23.45 10.42 -8.04
CA LEU A 28 23.11 11.85 -8.01
C LEU A 28 24.32 12.67 -7.63
N VAL A 29 24.55 13.77 -8.36
CA VAL A 29 25.64 14.69 -8.08
C VAL A 29 25.25 15.58 -6.91
N PRO A 30 26.05 15.66 -5.83
CA PRO A 30 25.79 16.57 -4.71
C PRO A 30 25.86 18.02 -5.19
N ARG A 31 25.03 18.86 -4.57
CA ARG A 31 24.93 20.30 -4.91
C ARG A 31 25.01 21.14 -3.65
N TYR A 32 25.17 22.44 -3.84
CA TYR A 32 25.02 23.41 -2.75
C TYR A 32 23.63 23.27 -2.13
N SER A 33 23.58 23.22 -0.80
CA SER A 33 22.34 23.02 -0.04
C SER A 33 22.27 23.99 1.12
N GLU A 34 21.09 24.59 1.30
CA GLU A 34 20.72 25.36 2.49
C GLU A 34 19.64 24.60 3.30
N VAL A 35 19.33 23.35 2.91
CA VAL A 35 18.26 22.55 3.50
C VAL A 35 18.86 21.42 4.34
N LEU A 36 18.49 21.36 5.62
CA LEU A 36 18.83 20.22 6.47
C LEU A 36 17.88 19.03 6.19
N PRO A 37 18.36 17.78 6.33
CA PRO A 37 17.49 16.60 6.14
C PRO A 37 16.19 16.64 6.95
N SER A 38 16.21 17.18 8.17
CA SER A 38 15.04 17.32 9.04
C SER A 38 13.99 18.33 8.54
N GLU A 39 14.39 19.26 7.68
CA GLU A 39 13.53 20.32 7.14
C GLU A 39 12.88 19.95 5.82
N THR A 40 13.23 18.80 5.24
CA THR A 40 12.68 18.36 3.96
C THR A 40 11.24 17.86 4.09
N ASP A 41 10.38 18.27 3.17
CA ASP A 41 9.02 17.72 3.03
C ASP A 41 9.02 16.54 2.05
N VAL A 42 8.74 15.35 2.55
CA VAL A 42 8.66 14.11 1.78
C VAL A 42 7.22 13.74 1.38
N SER A 43 6.25 14.62 1.67
CA SER A 43 4.86 14.42 1.25
C SER A 43 4.72 14.54 -0.26
N THR A 44 3.77 13.80 -0.82
CA THR A 44 3.57 13.71 -2.28
C THR A 44 2.16 13.30 -2.64
N TYR A 45 1.84 13.31 -3.93
CA TYR A 45 0.57 12.81 -4.45
C TYR A 45 0.73 11.39 -5.01
N LEU A 46 -0.12 10.47 -4.51
CA LEU A 46 -0.27 9.12 -5.04
C LEU A 46 -1.07 9.12 -6.34
N THR A 47 -2.16 9.86 -6.32
CA THR A 47 -3.05 10.10 -7.46
C THR A 47 -3.34 11.60 -7.53
N ARG A 48 -4.12 12.03 -8.49
CA ARG A 48 -4.53 13.46 -8.57
C ARG A 48 -5.24 13.98 -7.31
N LYS A 49 -5.86 13.10 -6.51
CA LYS A 49 -6.67 13.49 -5.33
C LYS A 49 -6.12 12.97 -4.01
N ILE A 50 -5.33 11.88 -4.00
CA ILE A 50 -4.82 11.25 -2.78
C ILE A 50 -3.41 11.75 -2.51
N LYS A 51 -3.23 12.43 -1.38
CA LYS A 51 -1.92 12.84 -0.87
C LYS A 51 -1.43 11.84 0.16
N LEU A 52 -0.13 11.54 0.13
CA LEU A 52 0.59 10.75 1.12
C LEU A 52 1.59 11.64 1.89
N ASN A 53 1.85 11.29 3.13
CA ASN A 53 2.84 12.00 3.96
C ASN A 53 4.26 11.45 3.78
N ILE A 54 4.40 10.24 3.23
CA ILE A 54 5.67 9.65 2.75
C ILE A 54 5.43 8.97 1.39
N PRO A 55 6.43 8.91 0.49
CA PRO A 55 6.26 8.41 -0.88
C PRO A 55 6.30 6.89 -0.99
N LEU A 56 5.82 6.13 0.01
CA LEU A 56 5.99 4.68 0.10
C LEU A 56 4.67 3.93 -0.03
N LEU A 57 4.65 2.92 -0.91
CA LEU A 57 3.56 1.96 -1.07
C LEU A 57 4.07 0.54 -0.81
N SER A 58 3.23 -0.33 -0.22
CA SER A 58 3.51 -1.77 -0.21
C SER A 58 2.85 -2.48 -1.39
N ALA A 59 3.57 -3.46 -1.95
CA ALA A 59 3.15 -4.17 -3.16
C ALA A 59 1.94 -5.09 -2.91
N ALA A 60 1.06 -5.19 -3.90
CA ALA A 60 -0.12 -6.04 -3.89
C ALA A 60 0.24 -7.52 -4.11
N MET A 61 0.95 -8.11 -3.15
CA MET A 61 1.45 -9.48 -3.21
C MET A 61 1.01 -10.25 -1.97
N ASP A 62 0.67 -11.51 -2.13
CA ASP A 62 0.08 -12.37 -1.09
C ASP A 62 1.03 -12.76 0.05
N THR A 63 2.31 -12.42 -0.06
CA THR A 63 3.32 -12.50 1.01
C THR A 63 3.78 -11.12 1.48
N VAL A 64 3.12 -10.03 1.06
CA VAL A 64 3.50 -8.66 1.41
C VAL A 64 2.38 -7.90 2.10
N THR A 65 1.20 -7.75 1.48
CA THR A 65 0.20 -6.79 1.95
C THR A 65 -1.18 -7.41 2.20
N GLU A 66 -1.50 -7.56 3.47
CA GLU A 66 -2.86 -7.67 4.00
C GLU A 66 -3.10 -6.52 4.99
N SER A 67 -4.20 -6.55 5.75
CA SER A 67 -4.63 -5.43 6.60
C SER A 67 -3.59 -5.00 7.65
N GLU A 68 -2.82 -5.92 8.23
CA GLU A 68 -1.84 -5.57 9.27
C GLU A 68 -0.71 -4.69 8.71
N LEU A 69 -0.12 -5.07 7.58
CA LEU A 69 0.89 -4.24 6.92
C LEU A 69 0.28 -2.93 6.39
N ALA A 70 -0.92 -2.99 5.81
CA ALA A 70 -1.58 -1.80 5.29
C ALA A 70 -1.84 -0.76 6.40
N LYS A 71 -2.30 -1.19 7.58
CA LYS A 71 -2.46 -0.34 8.77
C LYS A 71 -1.14 0.26 9.22
N ALA A 72 -0.11 -0.60 9.39
CA ALA A 72 1.20 -0.16 9.85
C ALA A 72 1.80 0.89 8.91
N LEU A 73 1.74 0.67 7.60
CA LEU A 73 2.28 1.61 6.62
C LEU A 73 1.46 2.91 6.54
N ALA A 74 0.13 2.84 6.67
CA ALA A 74 -0.72 4.02 6.68
C ALA A 74 -0.48 4.90 7.93
N ARG A 75 -0.19 4.30 9.11
CA ARG A 75 0.22 5.01 10.33
C ARG A 75 1.49 5.82 10.14
N GLU A 76 2.42 5.31 9.34
CA GLU A 76 3.66 6.02 9.01
C GLU A 76 3.49 7.06 7.89
N GLY A 77 2.31 7.13 7.27
CA GLY A 77 1.99 8.12 6.23
C GLY A 77 2.04 7.62 4.79
N GLY A 78 2.28 6.33 4.58
CA GLY A 78 2.23 5.65 3.28
C GLY A 78 0.88 5.00 3.01
N ILE A 79 0.83 4.00 2.12
CA ILE A 79 -0.37 3.24 1.80
C ILE A 79 -0.06 1.78 1.47
N GLY A 80 -0.85 0.85 2.00
CA GLY A 80 -0.82 -0.55 1.63
C GLY A 80 -1.82 -0.87 0.51
N ILE A 81 -1.40 -1.74 -0.43
CA ILE A 81 -2.28 -2.22 -1.50
C ILE A 81 -2.61 -3.70 -1.24
N ILE A 82 -3.83 -3.98 -0.81
CA ILE A 82 -4.28 -5.35 -0.51
C ILE A 82 -4.29 -6.18 -1.80
N HIS A 83 -3.68 -7.37 -1.75
CA HIS A 83 -3.58 -8.26 -2.89
C HIS A 83 -4.91 -8.93 -3.25
N LYS A 84 -5.03 -9.43 -4.48
CA LYS A 84 -6.26 -10.07 -4.99
C LYS A 84 -6.29 -11.61 -4.88
N ASN A 85 -5.21 -12.26 -4.41
CA ASN A 85 -5.18 -13.72 -4.19
C ASN A 85 -6.01 -14.12 -2.96
N LEU A 86 -7.24 -13.63 -2.90
CA LEU A 86 -8.25 -13.82 -1.86
C LEU A 86 -9.62 -13.94 -2.54
N SER A 87 -10.60 -14.55 -1.87
CA SER A 87 -11.98 -14.40 -2.32
C SER A 87 -12.41 -12.93 -2.29
N ILE A 88 -13.47 -12.59 -2.99
CA ILE A 88 -13.99 -11.21 -3.04
C ILE A 88 -14.32 -10.72 -1.63
N GLU A 89 -15.02 -11.57 -0.86
CA GLU A 89 -15.45 -11.26 0.52
C GLU A 89 -14.24 -11.08 1.44
N ARG A 90 -13.23 -11.95 1.32
CA ARG A 90 -12.04 -11.87 2.15
C ARG A 90 -11.22 -10.62 1.85
N GLN A 91 -11.03 -10.25 0.58
CA GLN A 91 -10.33 -9.03 0.22
C GLN A 91 -11.08 -7.78 0.69
N ALA A 92 -12.41 -7.74 0.54
CA ALA A 92 -13.24 -6.67 1.05
C ALA A 92 -13.15 -6.56 2.58
N HIS A 93 -13.13 -7.70 3.28
CA HIS A 93 -12.96 -7.73 4.74
C HIS A 93 -11.58 -7.18 5.17
N GLU A 94 -10.50 -7.51 4.47
CA GLU A 94 -9.16 -6.92 4.75
C GLU A 94 -9.18 -5.39 4.60
N VAL A 95 -9.88 -4.85 3.60
CA VAL A 95 -10.11 -3.40 3.45
C VAL A 95 -10.90 -2.83 4.63
N GLU A 96 -12.00 -3.48 5.02
CA GLU A 96 -12.80 -3.06 6.18
C GLU A 96 -11.98 -3.02 7.47
N LEU A 97 -11.12 -4.01 7.72
CA LEU A 97 -10.24 -4.05 8.88
C LEU A 97 -9.33 -2.82 8.94
N VAL A 98 -8.83 -2.32 7.81
CA VAL A 98 -8.06 -1.07 7.76
C VAL A 98 -8.96 0.13 8.03
N LYS A 99 -10.10 0.22 7.33
CA LYS A 99 -11.02 1.38 7.44
C LYS A 99 -11.69 1.52 8.80
N ARG A 100 -11.82 0.43 9.56
CA ARG A 100 -12.37 0.43 10.91
C ARG A 100 -11.31 0.70 11.99
N THR A 101 -10.03 0.71 11.63
CA THR A 101 -8.94 0.96 12.56
C THR A 101 -8.71 2.46 12.70
N GLU A 102 -8.72 2.96 13.96
CA GLU A 102 -8.30 4.32 14.30
C GLU A 102 -9.14 5.43 13.64
N ASN A 103 -10.43 5.28 13.71
CA ASN A 103 -11.35 6.32 13.30
C ASN A 103 -11.47 7.34 14.43
N GLY A 104 -11.37 8.63 14.15
CA GLY A 104 -11.68 9.64 15.16
C GLY A 104 -13.08 9.43 15.72
N VAL A 105 -14.08 9.25 14.86
CA VAL A 105 -15.43 8.77 15.18
C VAL A 105 -15.73 7.59 14.28
N ILE A 106 -15.94 6.41 14.83
CA ILE A 106 -16.37 5.24 14.09
C ILE A 106 -17.82 5.45 13.66
N GLU A 107 -18.04 5.88 12.42
CA GLU A 107 -19.38 5.90 11.82
C GLU A 107 -19.85 4.45 11.60
N ASN A 108 -21.07 4.11 11.97
CA ASN A 108 -21.62 2.74 11.86
C ASN A 108 -20.76 1.68 12.62
N PRO A 109 -20.59 1.79 13.94
CA PRO A 109 -19.87 0.82 14.73
C PRO A 109 -20.53 -0.55 14.65
N VAL A 110 -19.75 -1.62 14.86
CA VAL A 110 -20.33 -2.96 15.05
C VAL A 110 -21.22 -2.91 16.28
N THR A 111 -22.46 -3.33 16.13
CA THR A 111 -23.46 -3.36 17.18
C THR A 111 -23.94 -4.79 17.46
N ILE A 112 -24.59 -5.00 18.59
CA ILE A 112 -25.22 -6.26 18.95
C ILE A 112 -26.60 -5.99 19.52
N HIS A 113 -27.52 -6.96 19.33
CA HIS A 113 -28.86 -6.84 19.88
C HIS A 113 -28.92 -7.30 21.34
N PRO A 114 -29.74 -6.70 22.21
CA PRO A 114 -29.83 -7.09 23.62
C PRO A 114 -30.27 -8.55 23.85
N ASP A 115 -30.95 -9.15 22.92
CA ASP A 115 -31.38 -10.55 22.97
C ASP A 115 -30.39 -11.54 22.33
N ASP A 116 -29.29 -11.08 21.77
CA ASP A 116 -28.22 -11.95 21.31
C ASP A 116 -27.53 -12.68 22.46
N SER A 117 -26.88 -13.81 22.15
CA SER A 117 -26.12 -14.60 23.12
C SER A 117 -24.72 -14.02 23.33
N ILE A 118 -24.15 -14.26 24.51
CA ILE A 118 -22.75 -13.95 24.78
C ILE A 118 -21.80 -14.70 23.85
N LEU A 119 -22.17 -15.92 23.41
CA LEU A 119 -21.40 -16.65 22.39
C LEU A 119 -21.28 -15.86 21.09
N ASN A 120 -22.39 -15.26 20.61
CA ASN A 120 -22.37 -14.40 19.43
C ASN A 120 -21.51 -13.15 19.64
N ALA A 121 -21.63 -12.53 20.81
CA ALA A 121 -20.78 -11.40 21.17
C ALA A 121 -19.28 -11.73 21.13
N LEU A 122 -18.88 -12.87 21.69
CA LEU A 122 -17.48 -13.30 21.69
C LEU A 122 -16.96 -13.61 20.27
N LYS A 123 -17.78 -14.21 19.40
CA LYS A 123 -17.47 -14.44 17.99
C LYS A 123 -17.20 -13.12 17.26
N LEU A 124 -18.11 -12.14 17.39
CA LEU A 124 -17.95 -10.82 16.79
C LEU A 124 -16.72 -10.07 17.33
N MET A 125 -16.45 -10.18 18.65
CA MET A 125 -15.24 -9.59 19.25
C MET A 125 -13.96 -10.17 18.63
N ALA A 126 -13.92 -11.48 18.39
CA ALA A 126 -12.77 -12.15 17.77
C ALA A 126 -12.65 -11.81 16.29
N GLU A 127 -13.75 -11.83 15.54
CA GLU A 127 -13.80 -11.55 14.10
C GLU A 127 -13.33 -10.12 13.79
N TYR A 128 -13.89 -9.13 14.50
CA TYR A 128 -13.56 -7.71 14.30
C TYR A 128 -12.40 -7.21 15.18
N ARG A 129 -11.81 -8.07 16.02
CA ARG A 129 -10.73 -7.73 16.97
C ARG A 129 -11.04 -6.52 17.84
N ILE A 130 -12.29 -6.43 18.32
CA ILE A 130 -12.78 -5.33 19.15
C ILE A 130 -13.07 -5.76 20.59
N GLY A 131 -12.85 -4.85 21.53
CA GLY A 131 -13.04 -5.11 22.97
C GLY A 131 -14.45 -4.79 23.48
N GLY A 132 -15.46 -4.70 22.61
CA GLY A 132 -16.85 -4.46 22.95
C GLY A 132 -17.56 -3.54 21.99
N PHE A 133 -18.87 -3.48 22.08
CA PHE A 133 -19.73 -2.75 21.15
C PHE A 133 -20.95 -2.12 21.82
N PRO A 134 -21.54 -1.09 21.19
CA PRO A 134 -22.84 -0.59 21.55
C PRO A 134 -23.91 -1.68 21.36
N VAL A 135 -24.86 -1.73 22.28
CA VAL A 135 -26.04 -2.58 22.19
C VAL A 135 -27.20 -1.72 21.73
N VAL A 136 -27.84 -2.09 20.63
CA VAL A 136 -28.95 -1.33 20.03
C VAL A 136 -30.20 -2.21 19.89
N ASP A 137 -31.35 -1.60 19.91
CA ASP A 137 -32.64 -2.25 19.62
C ASP A 137 -32.87 -2.35 18.10
N ASP A 138 -34.00 -2.93 17.70
CA ASP A 138 -34.39 -3.13 16.29
C ASP A 138 -34.49 -1.81 15.49
N ASN A 139 -34.65 -0.68 16.15
CA ASN A 139 -34.78 0.65 15.55
C ASN A 139 -33.43 1.42 15.54
N GLY A 140 -32.37 0.84 16.12
CA GLY A 140 -31.03 1.44 16.19
C GLY A 140 -30.85 2.41 17.37
N TYR A 141 -31.74 2.42 18.36
CA TYR A 141 -31.56 3.19 19.57
C TYR A 141 -30.57 2.52 20.52
N LEU A 142 -29.71 3.32 21.13
CA LEU A 142 -28.72 2.84 22.10
C LEU A 142 -29.39 2.40 23.39
N VAL A 143 -29.32 1.10 23.72
CA VAL A 143 -29.88 0.52 24.95
C VAL A 143 -28.81 0.07 25.94
N GLY A 144 -27.55 -0.04 25.52
CA GLY A 144 -26.46 -0.44 26.42
C GLY A 144 -25.08 -0.46 25.72
N LEU A 145 -24.09 -0.92 26.48
CA LEU A 145 -22.73 -1.18 26.02
C LEU A 145 -22.26 -2.49 26.62
N LEU A 146 -21.72 -3.39 25.78
CA LEU A 146 -21.10 -4.64 26.21
C LEU A 146 -19.59 -4.57 25.92
N THR A 147 -18.77 -4.91 26.91
CA THR A 147 -17.32 -4.88 26.81
C THR A 147 -16.68 -6.19 27.26
N ASN A 148 -15.40 -6.40 26.93
CA ASN A 148 -14.63 -7.54 27.43
C ASN A 148 -14.62 -7.66 28.96
N ARG A 149 -14.78 -6.55 29.71
CA ARG A 149 -14.86 -6.59 31.18
C ARG A 149 -16.11 -7.28 31.63
N ASP A 150 -17.24 -7.06 30.93
CA ASP A 150 -18.55 -7.60 31.28
C ASP A 150 -18.63 -9.10 31.06
N VAL A 151 -17.88 -9.65 30.10
CA VAL A 151 -17.92 -11.07 29.70
C VAL A 151 -16.73 -11.88 30.17
N ARG A 152 -15.68 -11.24 30.72
CA ARG A 152 -14.38 -11.88 31.04
C ARG A 152 -14.48 -13.11 31.94
N PHE A 153 -15.37 -13.11 32.92
CA PHE A 153 -15.53 -14.17 33.89
C PHE A 153 -16.86 -14.93 33.71
N GLU A 154 -17.61 -14.64 32.65
CA GLU A 154 -18.87 -15.34 32.40
C GLU A 154 -18.58 -16.70 31.74
N THR A 155 -19.11 -17.74 32.37
CA THR A 155 -18.96 -19.12 31.92
C THR A 155 -20.18 -19.61 31.13
N ASP A 156 -21.35 -19.02 31.36
CA ASP A 156 -22.58 -19.34 30.64
C ASP A 156 -22.73 -18.44 29.40
N VAL A 157 -22.17 -18.91 28.30
CA VAL A 157 -22.19 -18.20 27.00
C VAL A 157 -23.58 -18.17 26.33
N SER A 158 -24.58 -18.92 26.90
CA SER A 158 -25.97 -18.90 26.42
C SER A 158 -26.74 -17.70 26.93
N LYS A 159 -26.26 -17.02 27.97
CA LYS A 159 -26.89 -15.81 28.50
C LYS A 159 -27.04 -14.73 27.43
N LYS A 160 -28.08 -13.92 27.58
CA LYS A 160 -28.34 -12.78 26.70
C LYS A 160 -27.49 -11.57 27.08
N VAL A 161 -27.10 -10.81 26.05
CA VAL A 161 -26.32 -9.56 26.18
C VAL A 161 -26.93 -8.60 27.21
N LYS A 162 -28.27 -8.42 27.21
CA LYS A 162 -28.99 -7.56 28.14
C LYS A 162 -28.77 -7.86 29.63
N ASN A 163 -28.35 -9.09 29.94
CA ASN A 163 -28.12 -9.49 31.34
C ASN A 163 -26.75 -9.04 31.86
N LEU A 164 -25.80 -8.75 30.98
CA LEU A 164 -24.42 -8.40 31.32
C LEU A 164 -24.03 -6.99 30.89
N MET A 165 -24.70 -6.41 29.88
CA MET A 165 -24.39 -5.07 29.38
C MET A 165 -24.54 -3.97 30.44
N THR A 166 -23.74 -2.94 30.34
CA THR A 166 -24.01 -1.66 31.05
C THR A 166 -25.20 -1.00 30.36
N LYS A 167 -26.28 -0.77 31.13
CA LYS A 167 -27.52 -0.20 30.59
C LYS A 167 -27.38 1.30 30.27
N ARG A 168 -28.21 1.77 29.33
CA ARG A 168 -28.19 3.14 28.80
C ARG A 168 -28.17 4.25 29.90
N GLU A 169 -28.90 4.08 30.96
CA GLU A 169 -29.02 5.08 32.04
C GLU A 169 -27.68 5.33 32.77
N LYS A 170 -26.76 4.38 32.69
CA LYS A 170 -25.43 4.47 33.29
C LYS A 170 -24.32 4.84 32.28
N LEU A 171 -24.68 5.01 31.00
CA LEU A 171 -23.72 5.33 29.94
C LEU A 171 -23.56 6.84 29.81
N ILE A 172 -22.30 7.25 29.68
CA ILE A 172 -21.93 8.55 29.17
C ILE A 172 -21.88 8.47 27.64
N VAL A 173 -22.51 9.46 27.01
CA VAL A 173 -22.60 9.54 25.56
C VAL A 173 -22.09 10.90 25.08
N GLY A 174 -21.58 10.93 23.84
CA GLY A 174 -21.27 12.15 23.11
C GLY A 174 -22.34 12.47 22.08
N HIS A 175 -22.22 13.64 21.47
CA HIS A 175 -23.15 14.13 20.45
C HIS A 175 -22.42 14.47 19.14
N PRO A 176 -23.15 14.58 18.01
CA PRO A 176 -22.54 14.92 16.72
C PRO A 176 -21.72 16.20 16.78
N GLY A 177 -20.55 16.18 16.13
CA GLY A 177 -19.66 17.34 16.09
C GLY A 177 -18.70 17.46 17.27
N ILE A 178 -18.69 16.50 18.21
CA ILE A 178 -17.69 16.46 19.29
C ILE A 178 -16.27 16.38 18.71
N SER A 179 -15.37 17.22 19.21
CA SER A 179 -13.95 17.14 18.85
C SER A 179 -13.26 15.96 19.54
N LEU A 180 -12.17 15.44 18.96
CA LEU A 180 -11.38 14.38 19.60
C LEU A 180 -10.77 14.84 20.93
N GLU A 181 -10.41 16.12 21.05
CA GLU A 181 -9.93 16.72 22.29
C GLU A 181 -11.00 16.61 23.39
N SER A 182 -12.23 17.07 23.10
CA SER A 182 -13.35 17.00 24.05
C SER A 182 -13.74 15.55 24.38
N ALA A 183 -13.67 14.65 23.37
CA ALA A 183 -13.90 13.22 23.62
C ALA A 183 -12.84 12.62 24.55
N LYS A 184 -11.57 13.00 24.37
CA LYS A 184 -10.46 12.60 25.25
C LYS A 184 -10.68 13.03 26.69
N GLU A 185 -11.11 14.28 26.93
CA GLU A 185 -11.42 14.80 28.24
C GLU A 185 -12.56 14.00 28.90
N ILE A 186 -13.65 13.77 28.17
CA ILE A 186 -14.79 12.97 28.66
C ILE A 186 -14.36 11.53 28.99
N LEU A 187 -13.60 10.87 28.13
CA LEU A 187 -13.09 9.51 28.36
C LEU A 187 -12.21 9.48 29.62
N HIS A 188 -11.33 10.47 29.80
CA HIS A 188 -10.40 10.56 30.92
C HIS A 188 -11.11 10.85 32.25
N GLU A 189 -11.94 11.90 32.32
CA GLU A 189 -12.67 12.32 33.54
C GLU A 189 -13.58 11.21 34.07
N ASN A 190 -14.25 10.50 33.13
CA ASN A 190 -15.20 9.46 33.51
C ASN A 190 -14.56 8.06 33.57
N ARG A 191 -13.26 7.93 33.29
CA ARG A 191 -12.49 6.66 33.30
C ARG A 191 -13.14 5.57 32.45
N ILE A 192 -13.67 5.97 31.29
CA ILE A 192 -14.30 5.08 30.32
C ILE A 192 -13.41 4.92 29.07
N GLU A 193 -13.52 3.77 28.39
CA GLU A 193 -12.73 3.48 27.20
C GLU A 193 -13.51 3.68 25.90
N LYS A 194 -14.82 3.82 25.98
CA LYS A 194 -15.73 3.92 24.84
C LYS A 194 -16.78 4.97 25.10
N LEU A 195 -16.97 5.86 24.13
CA LEU A 195 -17.95 6.94 24.15
C LEU A 195 -18.90 6.77 22.97
N PRO A 196 -20.09 6.17 23.15
CA PRO A 196 -21.10 6.11 22.11
C PRO A 196 -21.56 7.53 21.75
N ILE A 197 -21.69 7.79 20.44
CA ILE A 197 -22.20 9.04 19.91
C ILE A 197 -23.64 8.83 19.46
N VAL A 198 -24.54 9.61 20.01
CA VAL A 198 -25.97 9.51 19.72
C VAL A 198 -26.52 10.84 19.22
N ASP A 199 -27.57 10.77 18.40
CA ASP A 199 -28.34 11.94 17.99
C ASP A 199 -29.29 12.43 19.09
N LYS A 200 -30.13 13.42 18.76
CA LYS A 200 -31.10 14.03 19.70
C LYS A 200 -32.16 13.03 20.20
N ASP A 201 -32.42 11.99 19.39
CA ASP A 201 -33.42 10.97 19.68
C ASP A 201 -32.80 9.72 20.32
N ASN A 202 -31.52 9.78 20.74
CA ASN A 202 -30.76 8.67 21.31
C ASN A 202 -30.47 7.51 20.31
N LYS A 203 -30.57 7.76 19.01
CA LYS A 203 -30.15 6.81 18.01
C LYS A 203 -28.63 6.79 17.87
N LEU A 204 -28.03 5.60 17.84
CA LEU A 204 -26.59 5.46 17.70
C LEU A 204 -26.14 5.92 16.32
N ILE A 205 -25.18 6.86 16.26
CA ILE A 205 -24.59 7.36 15.03
C ILE A 205 -23.08 7.15 14.95
N GLY A 206 -22.44 6.82 16.08
CA GLY A 206 -21.01 6.57 16.08
C GLY A 206 -20.48 6.06 17.43
N LEU A 207 -19.19 5.78 17.45
CA LEU A 207 -18.45 5.37 18.65
C LEU A 207 -17.06 6.00 18.61
N ILE A 208 -16.60 6.57 19.71
CA ILE A 208 -15.20 6.97 19.91
C ILE A 208 -14.61 6.07 20.98
N THR A 209 -13.40 5.54 20.73
CA THR A 209 -12.68 4.77 21.73
C THR A 209 -11.38 5.48 22.15
N ILE A 210 -10.90 5.18 23.36
CA ILE A 210 -9.62 5.72 23.83
C ILE A 210 -8.46 5.34 22.89
N LYS A 211 -8.55 4.16 22.25
CA LYS A 211 -7.55 3.71 21.29
C LYS A 211 -7.49 4.62 20.05
N ASP A 212 -8.66 5.05 19.55
CA ASP A 212 -8.73 5.94 18.39
C ASP A 212 -8.13 7.32 18.72
N VAL A 213 -8.41 7.84 19.90
CA VAL A 213 -7.85 9.12 20.38
C VAL A 213 -6.33 9.03 20.55
N LEU A 214 -5.83 7.97 21.21
CA LEU A 214 -4.40 7.78 21.42
C LEU A 214 -3.67 7.58 20.10
N SER A 215 -4.24 6.83 19.16
CA SER A 215 -3.62 6.58 17.87
C SER A 215 -3.43 7.84 17.01
N VAL A 216 -4.35 8.81 17.08
CA VAL A 216 -4.15 10.09 16.40
C VAL A 216 -2.97 10.85 16.99
N ILE A 217 -2.76 10.76 18.31
CA ILE A 217 -1.64 11.38 19.01
C ILE A 217 -0.32 10.65 18.72
N GLU A 218 -0.34 9.33 18.70
CA GLU A 218 0.85 8.49 18.48
C GLU A 218 1.30 8.48 17.01
N HIS A 219 0.36 8.67 16.07
CA HIS A 219 0.63 8.64 14.62
C HIS A 219 0.20 9.95 13.92
N PRO A 220 0.85 11.09 14.23
CA PRO A 220 0.48 12.39 13.65
C PRO A 220 0.70 12.46 12.14
N ASN A 221 1.58 11.60 11.61
CA ASN A 221 1.90 11.52 10.18
C ASN A 221 1.03 10.51 9.42
N ALA A 222 0.05 9.86 10.09
CA ALA A 222 -0.76 8.85 9.43
C ALA A 222 -1.47 9.39 8.18
N ALA A 223 -1.47 8.60 7.12
CA ALA A 223 -2.22 8.90 5.90
C ALA A 223 -3.70 8.57 6.12
N ARG A 224 -4.55 9.60 6.09
CA ARG A 224 -5.97 9.49 6.43
C ARG A 224 -6.84 10.09 5.32
N ASP A 225 -8.04 9.53 5.17
CA ASP A 225 -9.07 10.09 4.29
C ASP A 225 -9.74 11.32 4.94
N ASN A 226 -10.68 11.93 4.23
CA ASN A 226 -11.43 13.11 4.70
C ASN A 226 -12.34 12.83 5.91
N LYS A 227 -12.52 11.56 6.28
CA LYS A 227 -13.25 11.12 7.49
C LYS A 227 -12.31 10.76 8.66
N GLY A 228 -11.00 10.97 8.49
CA GLY A 228 -9.98 10.64 9.49
C GLY A 228 -9.60 9.17 9.56
N ARG A 229 -10.08 8.32 8.65
CA ARG A 229 -9.77 6.89 8.61
C ARG A 229 -8.47 6.63 7.85
N LEU A 230 -7.73 5.60 8.24
CA LEU A 230 -6.53 5.17 7.50
C LEU A 230 -6.88 4.87 6.04
N ILE A 231 -6.01 5.29 5.12
CA ILE A 231 -6.19 5.02 3.69
C ILE A 231 -5.68 3.63 3.32
N VAL A 232 -6.33 3.01 2.34
CA VAL A 232 -5.98 1.69 1.83
C VAL A 232 -6.33 1.55 0.36
N GLY A 233 -5.46 0.89 -0.41
CA GLY A 233 -5.74 0.47 -1.76
C GLY A 233 -6.00 -1.02 -1.87
N ALA A 234 -6.60 -1.45 -2.97
CA ALA A 234 -6.79 -2.86 -3.27
C ALA A 234 -6.58 -3.16 -4.75
N ALA A 235 -5.88 -4.27 -5.03
CA ALA A 235 -5.62 -4.72 -6.38
C ALA A 235 -6.77 -5.51 -6.97
N VAL A 236 -7.02 -5.30 -8.25
CA VAL A 236 -7.92 -6.09 -9.08
C VAL A 236 -7.22 -6.51 -10.36
N GLY A 237 -7.66 -7.58 -10.99
CA GLY A 237 -7.17 -8.01 -12.29
C GLY A 237 -8.06 -7.52 -13.43
N THR A 238 -8.07 -8.31 -14.52
CA THR A 238 -8.95 -8.11 -15.68
C THR A 238 -9.78 -9.38 -15.95
N GLY A 239 -9.97 -10.23 -14.94
CA GLY A 239 -10.75 -11.45 -15.01
C GLY A 239 -12.26 -11.20 -15.06
N THR A 240 -13.04 -12.29 -15.05
CA THR A 240 -14.52 -12.24 -15.08
C THR A 240 -15.11 -11.69 -13.78
N ASP A 241 -14.43 -11.88 -12.66
CA ASP A 241 -14.81 -11.43 -11.31
C ASP A 241 -14.45 -9.97 -11.00
N THR A 242 -13.75 -9.28 -11.92
CA THR A 242 -13.16 -7.96 -11.66
C THR A 242 -14.18 -6.94 -11.17
N PHE A 243 -15.33 -6.84 -11.83
CA PHE A 243 -16.30 -5.80 -11.50
C PHE A 243 -17.08 -6.11 -10.22
N GLU A 244 -17.40 -7.38 -9.96
CA GLU A 244 -17.99 -7.82 -8.69
C GLU A 244 -17.03 -7.52 -7.52
N ARG A 245 -15.74 -7.76 -7.71
CA ARG A 245 -14.68 -7.44 -6.76
C ARG A 245 -14.58 -5.94 -6.51
N VAL A 246 -14.58 -5.11 -7.57
CA VAL A 246 -14.59 -3.65 -7.43
C VAL A 246 -15.81 -3.18 -6.64
N ASP A 247 -17.00 -3.72 -6.92
CA ASP A 247 -18.24 -3.37 -6.21
C ASP A 247 -18.14 -3.68 -4.70
N ALA A 248 -17.58 -4.83 -4.34
CA ALA A 248 -17.37 -5.22 -2.94
C ALA A 248 -16.33 -4.33 -2.25
N LEU A 249 -15.21 -4.01 -2.92
CA LEU A 249 -14.14 -3.15 -2.39
C LEU A 249 -14.62 -1.71 -2.17
N VAL A 250 -15.42 -1.17 -3.10
CA VAL A 250 -16.00 0.18 -2.96
C VAL A 250 -16.97 0.22 -1.78
N LYS A 251 -17.82 -0.82 -1.60
CA LYS A 251 -18.69 -0.95 -0.43
C LYS A 251 -17.91 -1.04 0.88
N ALA A 252 -16.75 -1.71 0.88
CA ALA A 252 -15.85 -1.77 2.03
C ALA A 252 -15.13 -0.44 2.31
N GLY A 253 -15.22 0.54 1.41
CA GLY A 253 -14.66 1.89 1.57
C GLY A 253 -13.21 2.03 1.13
N VAL A 254 -12.75 1.24 0.14
CA VAL A 254 -11.40 1.39 -0.44
C VAL A 254 -11.19 2.80 -0.99
N ASP A 255 -9.98 3.35 -0.82
CA ASP A 255 -9.66 4.71 -1.31
C ASP A 255 -9.16 4.71 -2.75
N VAL A 256 -8.48 3.64 -3.17
CA VAL A 256 -7.93 3.51 -4.52
C VAL A 256 -7.99 2.06 -5.02
N ILE A 257 -8.43 1.89 -6.24
CA ILE A 257 -8.39 0.61 -6.97
C ILE A 257 -7.13 0.56 -7.82
N VAL A 258 -6.40 -0.56 -7.75
CA VAL A 258 -5.20 -0.79 -8.56
C VAL A 258 -5.49 -1.89 -9.59
N VAL A 259 -5.62 -1.51 -10.86
CA VAL A 259 -5.69 -2.48 -11.96
C VAL A 259 -4.28 -2.99 -12.23
N ASP A 260 -3.94 -4.14 -11.65
CA ASP A 260 -2.59 -4.67 -11.52
C ASP A 260 -2.35 -5.88 -12.44
N THR A 261 -1.55 -5.67 -13.49
CA THR A 261 -1.23 -6.69 -14.51
C THR A 261 0.25 -6.72 -14.84
N ALA A 262 0.73 -7.81 -15.42
CA ALA A 262 2.11 -7.90 -15.90
C ALA A 262 2.39 -6.99 -17.10
N HIS A 263 1.35 -6.68 -17.88
CA HIS A 263 1.43 -5.80 -19.06
C HIS A 263 0.20 -4.89 -19.16
N GLY A 264 0.35 -3.65 -18.69
CA GLY A 264 -0.72 -2.65 -18.63
C GLY A 264 -1.14 -2.09 -20.00
N HIS A 265 -0.25 -2.11 -20.99
CA HIS A 265 -0.54 -1.62 -22.35
C HIS A 265 -1.24 -2.68 -23.19
N SER A 266 -2.39 -3.16 -22.71
CA SER A 266 -3.21 -4.12 -23.43
C SER A 266 -4.66 -3.65 -23.51
N LYS A 267 -5.36 -4.04 -24.57
CA LYS A 267 -6.77 -3.66 -24.82
C LYS A 267 -7.65 -3.92 -23.59
N LYS A 268 -7.54 -5.12 -23.01
CA LYS A 268 -8.35 -5.54 -21.86
C LYS A 268 -8.11 -4.68 -20.62
N VAL A 269 -6.86 -4.27 -20.36
CA VAL A 269 -6.54 -3.37 -19.24
C VAL A 269 -7.12 -1.98 -19.47
N LEU A 270 -6.95 -1.42 -20.67
CA LEU A 270 -7.52 -0.11 -21.02
C LEU A 270 -9.04 -0.09 -20.89
N GLU A 271 -9.72 -1.15 -21.35
CA GLU A 271 -11.17 -1.31 -21.23
C GLU A 271 -11.61 -1.45 -19.76
N THR A 272 -10.86 -2.20 -18.94
CA THR A 272 -11.12 -2.35 -17.50
C THR A 272 -11.02 -1.01 -16.79
N VAL A 273 -9.96 -0.23 -17.04
CA VAL A 273 -9.80 1.12 -16.45
C VAL A 273 -10.98 2.03 -16.82
N LYS A 274 -11.35 2.08 -18.10
CA LYS A 274 -12.48 2.88 -18.57
C LYS A 274 -13.79 2.49 -17.88
N GLU A 275 -14.05 1.18 -17.77
CA GLU A 275 -15.29 0.69 -17.19
C GLU A 275 -15.34 0.92 -15.66
N VAL A 276 -14.24 0.77 -14.93
CA VAL A 276 -14.16 1.09 -13.49
C VAL A 276 -14.44 2.59 -13.28
N LYS A 277 -13.82 3.47 -14.07
CA LYS A 277 -14.07 4.92 -14.00
C LYS A 277 -15.51 5.31 -14.39
N ARG A 278 -16.10 4.59 -15.34
CA ARG A 278 -17.50 4.82 -15.74
C ARG A 278 -18.48 4.45 -14.62
N ARG A 279 -18.24 3.33 -13.93
CA ARG A 279 -19.09 2.86 -12.81
C ARG A 279 -18.91 3.70 -11.54
N TYR A 280 -17.66 4.06 -11.25
CA TYR A 280 -17.27 4.78 -10.04
C TYR A 280 -16.40 5.99 -10.36
N PRO A 281 -16.98 7.10 -10.86
CA PRO A 281 -16.22 8.29 -11.29
C PRO A 281 -15.34 8.90 -10.19
N GLU A 282 -15.78 8.81 -8.93
CA GLU A 282 -15.05 9.38 -7.79
C GLU A 282 -13.91 8.51 -7.28
N ILE A 283 -13.94 7.19 -7.56
CA ILE A 283 -12.86 6.30 -7.09
C ILE A 283 -11.57 6.60 -7.85
N GLN A 284 -10.46 6.63 -7.13
CA GLN A 284 -9.15 6.79 -7.76
C GLN A 284 -8.68 5.45 -8.33
N VAL A 285 -8.10 5.48 -9.53
CA VAL A 285 -7.64 4.27 -10.24
C VAL A 285 -6.17 4.40 -10.59
N ILE A 286 -5.37 3.49 -10.05
CA ILE A 286 -3.99 3.24 -10.48
C ILE A 286 -4.02 2.12 -11.50
N ALA A 287 -3.27 2.23 -12.59
CA ALA A 287 -3.18 1.16 -13.58
C ALA A 287 -1.72 0.85 -13.95
N GLY A 288 -1.43 -0.40 -14.24
CA GLY A 288 -0.09 -0.86 -14.66
C GLY A 288 -0.01 -2.39 -14.78
N ASN A 289 1.23 -2.90 -15.05
CA ASN A 289 2.48 -2.17 -15.14
C ASN A 289 2.81 -1.80 -16.59
N VAL A 290 3.47 -0.70 -16.74
CA VAL A 290 4.00 -0.22 -18.04
C VAL A 290 5.49 0.12 -17.91
N ALA A 291 6.16 0.35 -19.04
CA ALA A 291 7.58 0.71 -19.06
C ALA A 291 7.91 1.77 -20.14
N THR A 292 6.90 2.33 -20.80
CA THR A 292 7.08 3.31 -21.89
C THR A 292 6.13 4.48 -21.77
N GLY A 293 6.53 5.63 -22.31
CA GLY A 293 5.71 6.83 -22.35
C GLY A 293 4.42 6.63 -23.15
N GLU A 294 4.46 5.89 -24.27
CA GLU A 294 3.28 5.55 -25.07
C GLU A 294 2.23 4.79 -24.24
N ALA A 295 2.68 3.75 -23.53
CA ALA A 295 1.79 2.97 -22.66
C ALA A 295 1.23 3.81 -21.50
N THR A 296 2.04 4.71 -20.96
CA THR A 296 1.61 5.68 -19.93
C THR A 296 0.51 6.58 -20.45
N GLU A 297 0.66 7.15 -21.64
CA GLU A 297 -0.36 7.98 -22.28
C GLU A 297 -1.66 7.22 -22.51
N ALA A 298 -1.57 5.98 -22.98
CA ALA A 298 -2.73 5.11 -23.22
C ALA A 298 -3.55 4.87 -21.95
N LEU A 299 -2.89 4.59 -20.81
CA LEU A 299 -3.57 4.41 -19.52
C LEU A 299 -4.20 5.72 -19.00
N ILE A 300 -3.52 6.85 -19.14
CA ILE A 300 -4.04 8.17 -18.78
C ILE A 300 -5.29 8.50 -19.59
N LYS A 301 -5.27 8.29 -20.91
CA LYS A 301 -6.43 8.49 -21.80
C LYS A 301 -7.57 7.50 -21.49
N ALA A 302 -7.28 6.35 -20.92
CA ALA A 302 -8.28 5.42 -20.42
C ALA A 302 -8.92 5.87 -19.09
N GLY A 303 -8.36 6.87 -18.40
CA GLY A 303 -8.89 7.44 -17.17
C GLY A 303 -8.12 7.06 -15.90
N ALA A 304 -6.91 6.53 -16.01
CA ALA A 304 -6.05 6.26 -14.84
C ALA A 304 -5.68 7.56 -14.13
N ASP A 305 -5.80 7.59 -12.80
CA ASP A 305 -5.44 8.71 -11.92
C ASP A 305 -3.98 8.66 -11.47
N ALA A 306 -3.32 7.52 -11.63
CA ALA A 306 -1.87 7.33 -11.54
C ALA A 306 -1.46 6.11 -12.38
N VAL A 307 -0.19 6.07 -12.79
CA VAL A 307 0.35 4.98 -13.61
C VAL A 307 1.50 4.28 -12.88
N LYS A 308 1.45 2.94 -12.84
CA LYS A 308 2.45 2.12 -12.17
C LYS A 308 3.48 1.59 -13.18
N VAL A 309 4.76 1.92 -12.95
CA VAL A 309 5.88 1.73 -13.89
C VAL A 309 6.83 0.65 -13.38
N GLY A 310 7.06 -0.37 -14.20
CA GLY A 310 8.02 -1.44 -13.92
C GLY A 310 7.64 -2.77 -14.54
N ILE A 311 8.38 -3.19 -15.58
CA ILE A 311 8.25 -4.52 -16.19
C ILE A 311 9.57 -5.28 -15.99
N GLY A 312 9.53 -6.29 -15.10
CA GLY A 312 10.64 -7.17 -14.82
C GLY A 312 11.72 -6.70 -13.83
N PRO A 313 11.62 -5.55 -13.11
CA PRO A 313 12.69 -5.14 -12.19
C PRO A 313 12.62 -5.80 -10.81
N GLY A 314 11.52 -6.45 -10.46
CA GLY A 314 11.33 -7.08 -9.15
C GLY A 314 12.33 -8.20 -8.86
N SER A 315 12.77 -8.34 -7.60
CA SER A 315 13.80 -9.32 -7.20
C SER A 315 13.40 -10.79 -7.42
N ILE A 316 12.10 -11.06 -7.48
CA ILE A 316 11.53 -12.41 -7.72
C ILE A 316 10.91 -12.55 -9.11
N CYS A 317 11.05 -11.54 -9.97
CA CYS A 317 10.49 -11.55 -11.32
C CYS A 317 11.48 -12.16 -12.32
N THR A 318 10.99 -13.07 -13.16
CA THR A 318 11.77 -13.70 -14.24
C THR A 318 11.26 -13.34 -15.63
N THR A 319 10.33 -12.41 -15.77
CA THR A 319 9.74 -11.98 -17.06
C THR A 319 10.80 -11.64 -18.10
N ARG A 320 11.86 -10.92 -17.70
CA ARG A 320 12.95 -10.55 -18.63
C ARG A 320 13.73 -11.75 -19.18
N ILE A 321 13.82 -12.83 -18.39
CA ILE A 321 14.52 -14.06 -18.78
C ILE A 321 13.59 -14.99 -19.54
N VAL A 322 12.36 -15.18 -19.07
CA VAL A 322 11.40 -16.13 -19.63
C VAL A 322 10.77 -15.60 -20.92
N ALA A 323 10.35 -14.34 -20.91
CA ALA A 323 9.67 -13.71 -22.04
C ALA A 323 10.60 -12.83 -22.91
N GLY A 324 11.79 -12.45 -22.40
CA GLY A 324 12.69 -11.53 -23.08
C GLY A 324 12.19 -10.08 -23.13
N ILE A 325 11.25 -9.70 -22.23
CA ILE A 325 10.58 -8.40 -22.24
C ILE A 325 10.92 -7.62 -20.97
N GLY A 326 11.18 -6.31 -21.11
CA GLY A 326 11.42 -5.40 -20.01
C GLY A 326 12.20 -4.16 -20.45
N VAL A 327 12.20 -3.16 -19.57
CA VAL A 327 13.03 -1.94 -19.70
C VAL A 327 13.76 -1.75 -18.39
N PRO A 328 15.06 -1.40 -18.35
CA PRO A 328 15.77 -1.02 -17.14
C PRO A 328 15.02 0.10 -16.39
N GLN A 329 14.91 -0.03 -15.06
CA GLN A 329 13.87 0.67 -14.28
C GLN A 329 14.02 2.19 -14.31
N LEU A 330 15.25 2.71 -14.24
CA LEU A 330 15.47 4.17 -14.25
C LEU A 330 15.04 4.77 -15.60
N SER A 331 15.41 4.14 -16.72
CA SER A 331 15.00 4.58 -18.05
C SER A 331 13.47 4.50 -18.24
N ALA A 332 12.83 3.44 -17.73
CA ALA A 332 11.37 3.34 -17.77
C ALA A 332 10.69 4.48 -16.98
N ILE A 333 11.21 4.83 -15.81
CA ILE A 333 10.68 5.93 -14.99
C ILE A 333 10.83 7.27 -15.75
N LEU A 334 12.01 7.55 -16.30
CA LEU A 334 12.29 8.79 -17.02
C LEU A 334 11.34 8.98 -18.22
N ASP A 335 11.16 7.95 -19.04
CA ASP A 335 10.28 7.97 -20.21
C ASP A 335 8.81 8.15 -19.82
N CYS A 336 8.33 7.37 -18.86
CA CYS A 336 6.95 7.46 -18.37
C CYS A 336 6.67 8.81 -17.69
N ALA A 337 7.60 9.33 -16.88
CA ALA A 337 7.46 10.60 -16.18
C ALA A 337 7.36 11.79 -17.14
N GLN A 338 8.16 11.78 -18.22
CA GLN A 338 8.13 12.82 -19.24
C GLN A 338 6.75 12.98 -19.88
N VAL A 339 6.05 11.86 -20.07
CA VAL A 339 4.69 11.86 -20.64
C VAL A 339 3.66 12.20 -19.56
N ALA A 340 3.70 11.54 -18.40
CA ALA A 340 2.71 11.69 -17.34
C ALA A 340 2.59 13.13 -16.83
N ARG A 341 3.71 13.85 -16.75
CA ARG A 341 3.75 15.28 -16.35
C ARG A 341 2.97 16.21 -17.29
N LYS A 342 2.86 15.88 -18.58
CA LYS A 342 2.05 16.66 -19.54
C LYS A 342 0.56 16.60 -19.21
N TYR A 343 0.15 15.59 -18.47
CA TYR A 343 -1.25 15.33 -18.07
C TYR A 343 -1.51 15.56 -16.59
N ASP A 344 -0.49 16.00 -15.82
CA ASP A 344 -0.56 16.15 -14.38
C ASP A 344 -1.02 14.85 -13.68
N VAL A 345 -0.46 13.72 -14.11
CA VAL A 345 -0.75 12.39 -13.57
C VAL A 345 0.49 11.84 -12.88
N PRO A 346 0.41 11.47 -11.58
CA PRO A 346 1.53 10.86 -10.86
C PRO A 346 1.92 9.50 -11.45
N ILE A 347 3.22 9.15 -11.34
CA ILE A 347 3.69 7.80 -11.61
C ILE A 347 4.29 7.16 -10.35
N ILE A 348 4.19 5.83 -10.29
CA ILE A 348 4.66 5.00 -9.19
C ILE A 348 5.79 4.13 -9.71
N ALA A 349 6.99 4.25 -9.16
CA ALA A 349 8.10 3.35 -9.49
C ALA A 349 7.95 2.02 -8.75
N ASP A 350 7.66 0.94 -9.49
CA ASP A 350 7.38 -0.38 -8.92
C ASP A 350 8.50 -1.38 -9.27
N GLY A 351 9.24 -1.79 -8.25
CA GLY A 351 10.29 -2.80 -8.34
C GLY A 351 11.70 -2.25 -8.56
N GLY A 352 12.70 -3.10 -8.30
CA GLY A 352 14.12 -2.77 -8.45
C GLY A 352 14.73 -1.99 -7.28
N ILE A 353 13.96 -1.59 -6.28
CA ILE A 353 14.39 -0.81 -5.13
C ILE A 353 14.88 -1.74 -4.03
N ARG A 354 16.13 -1.54 -3.57
CA ARG A 354 16.80 -2.33 -2.53
C ARG A 354 17.22 -1.49 -1.32
N TYR A 355 17.56 -0.24 -1.57
CA TYR A 355 18.06 0.72 -0.58
C TYR A 355 17.31 2.05 -0.66
N SER A 356 17.41 2.86 0.38
CA SER A 356 16.84 4.21 0.39
C SER A 356 17.41 5.11 -0.73
N GLY A 357 18.68 4.92 -1.12
CA GLY A 357 19.27 5.63 -2.25
C GLY A 357 18.57 5.37 -3.59
N ASP A 358 18.00 4.17 -3.79
CA ASP A 358 17.22 3.85 -5.00
C ASP A 358 15.89 4.63 -5.00
N ILE A 359 15.29 4.85 -3.81
CA ILE A 359 14.10 5.71 -3.66
C ILE A 359 14.43 7.14 -4.09
N VAL A 360 15.55 7.69 -3.62
CA VAL A 360 16.01 9.05 -4.02
C VAL A 360 16.14 9.15 -5.53
N LYS A 361 16.80 8.16 -6.16
CA LYS A 361 16.99 8.12 -7.63
C LYS A 361 15.66 7.99 -8.38
N ALA A 362 14.72 7.14 -7.90
CA ALA A 362 13.40 6.98 -8.52
C ALA A 362 12.58 8.28 -8.50
N LEU A 363 12.57 8.97 -7.36
CA LEU A 363 11.87 10.25 -7.21
C LEU A 363 12.55 11.36 -8.01
N ALA A 364 13.89 11.42 -8.02
CA ALA A 364 14.67 12.33 -8.86
C ALA A 364 14.45 12.09 -10.36
N ALA A 365 14.15 10.86 -10.78
CA ALA A 365 13.80 10.52 -12.16
C ALA A 365 12.36 10.90 -12.54
N GLY A 366 11.54 11.32 -11.59
CA GLY A 366 10.20 11.85 -11.83
C GLY A 366 9.04 11.00 -11.31
N ALA A 367 9.30 9.90 -10.60
CA ALA A 367 8.26 9.22 -9.84
C ALA A 367 7.80 10.11 -8.67
N GLN A 368 6.52 10.06 -8.33
CA GLN A 368 5.98 10.71 -7.14
C GLN A 368 6.02 9.77 -5.93
N THR A 369 5.90 8.48 -6.18
CA THR A 369 5.90 7.44 -5.14
C THR A 369 6.63 6.20 -5.61
N VAL A 370 6.99 5.33 -4.67
CA VAL A 370 7.64 4.04 -4.94
C VAL A 370 6.85 2.89 -4.31
N MET A 371 6.75 1.77 -5.02
CA MET A 371 6.15 0.54 -4.50
C MET A 371 7.23 -0.47 -4.14
N LEU A 372 7.15 -1.00 -2.91
CA LEU A 372 8.14 -1.87 -2.31
C LEU A 372 7.55 -3.25 -2.03
N GLY A 373 8.20 -4.29 -2.58
CA GLY A 373 7.85 -5.69 -2.34
C GLY A 373 8.79 -6.34 -1.31
N SER A 374 10.00 -6.71 -1.73
CA SER A 374 10.99 -7.45 -0.92
C SER A 374 11.35 -6.78 0.41
N ILE A 375 11.38 -5.45 0.43
CA ILE A 375 11.70 -4.69 1.65
C ILE A 375 10.62 -4.92 2.71
N PHE A 376 9.35 -4.78 2.35
CA PHE A 376 8.23 -4.97 3.27
C PHE A 376 7.87 -6.44 3.49
N ALA A 377 8.16 -7.35 2.56
CA ALA A 377 7.99 -8.78 2.77
C ALA A 377 8.73 -9.30 4.01
N GLY A 378 9.87 -8.68 4.37
CA GLY A 378 10.67 -9.04 5.55
C GLY A 378 10.13 -8.51 6.88
N THR A 379 9.08 -7.70 6.90
CA THR A 379 8.56 -7.08 8.12
C THR A 379 7.64 -8.01 8.91
N GLU A 380 7.47 -7.73 10.21
CA GLU A 380 6.61 -8.50 11.12
C GLU A 380 5.17 -8.54 10.62
N GLU A 381 4.66 -7.39 10.13
CA GLU A 381 3.26 -7.19 9.75
C GLU A 381 2.90 -7.79 8.38
N SER A 382 3.91 -8.25 7.59
CA SER A 382 3.65 -8.93 6.32
C SER A 382 3.03 -10.33 6.55
N PRO A 383 2.11 -10.80 5.68
CA PRO A 383 1.43 -12.09 5.86
C PRO A 383 2.33 -13.31 5.57
N GLY A 384 3.49 -13.12 4.94
CA GLY A 384 4.43 -14.22 4.65
C GLY A 384 4.83 -14.99 5.91
N GLU A 385 4.90 -16.32 5.81
CA GLU A 385 5.30 -17.19 6.91
C GLU A 385 6.71 -16.85 7.42
N THR A 386 6.89 -16.84 8.74
CA THR A 386 8.21 -16.68 9.36
C THR A 386 8.88 -18.05 9.48
N VAL A 387 10.05 -18.21 8.88
CA VAL A 387 10.84 -19.44 8.90
C VAL A 387 12.19 -19.21 9.56
N LEU A 388 12.67 -20.24 10.27
CA LEU A 388 14.02 -20.24 10.84
C LEU A 388 14.96 -21.00 9.90
N TYR A 389 15.97 -20.30 9.36
CA TYR A 389 16.97 -20.89 8.46
C TYR A 389 18.37 -20.50 8.93
N GLN A 390 19.24 -21.46 9.09
CA GLN A 390 20.62 -21.26 9.58
C GLN A 390 20.71 -20.40 10.86
N GLY A 391 19.77 -20.57 11.80
CA GLY A 391 19.75 -19.83 13.07
C GLY A 391 19.25 -18.39 12.98
N ARG A 392 18.79 -17.94 11.80
CA ARG A 392 18.23 -16.60 11.56
C ARG A 392 16.77 -16.68 11.13
N LYS A 393 16.00 -15.65 11.47
CA LYS A 393 14.61 -15.51 11.00
C LYS A 393 14.56 -14.97 9.59
N TYR A 394 13.70 -15.57 8.76
CA TYR A 394 13.36 -15.14 7.42
C TYR A 394 11.84 -15.09 7.25
N LYS A 395 11.37 -14.37 6.26
CA LYS A 395 9.97 -14.36 5.83
C LYS A 395 9.87 -14.96 4.42
N VAL A 396 8.89 -15.84 4.21
CA VAL A 396 8.59 -16.35 2.88
C VAL A 396 8.16 -15.20 1.97
N TYR A 397 8.74 -15.15 0.77
CA TYR A 397 8.45 -14.15 -0.23
C TYR A 397 8.36 -14.81 -1.61
N ARG A 398 7.23 -14.62 -2.30
CA ARG A 398 6.99 -15.21 -3.61
C ARG A 398 6.51 -14.21 -4.63
N GLY A 399 6.93 -14.40 -5.89
CA GLY A 399 6.44 -13.64 -7.02
C GLY A 399 5.01 -14.00 -7.38
N MET A 400 4.22 -13.02 -7.80
CA MET A 400 2.85 -13.25 -8.29
C MET A 400 2.83 -14.12 -9.55
N GLY A 401 3.95 -14.20 -10.31
CA GLY A 401 4.15 -15.12 -11.44
C GLY A 401 4.74 -16.49 -11.06
N SER A 402 4.90 -16.81 -9.77
CA SER A 402 5.32 -18.15 -9.34
C SER A 402 4.18 -19.16 -9.49
N ILE A 403 4.53 -20.44 -9.59
CA ILE A 403 3.52 -21.52 -9.78
C ILE A 403 2.49 -21.53 -8.66
N SER A 404 2.92 -21.38 -7.40
CA SER A 404 2.01 -21.41 -6.26
C SER A 404 1.10 -20.19 -6.21
N ALA A 405 1.62 -18.99 -6.52
CA ALA A 405 0.82 -17.77 -6.58
C ALA A 405 -0.20 -17.83 -7.73
N MET A 406 0.20 -18.33 -8.91
CA MET A 406 -0.71 -18.51 -10.05
C MET A 406 -1.85 -19.48 -9.74
N LYS A 407 -1.55 -20.60 -9.06
CA LYS A 407 -2.58 -21.55 -8.56
C LYS A 407 -3.50 -20.92 -7.53
N ALA A 408 -3.00 -19.97 -6.74
CA ALA A 408 -3.78 -19.27 -5.71
C ALA A 408 -4.67 -18.14 -6.27
N GLY A 409 -4.55 -17.78 -7.57
CA GLY A 409 -5.43 -16.82 -8.22
C GLY A 409 -4.75 -15.71 -9.04
N SER A 410 -3.41 -15.65 -9.11
CA SER A 410 -2.72 -14.60 -9.87
C SER A 410 -2.48 -14.91 -11.36
N ALA A 411 -2.98 -16.03 -11.87
CA ALA A 411 -2.77 -16.44 -13.27
C ALA A 411 -3.32 -15.42 -14.30
N ASP A 412 -4.40 -14.72 -13.98
CA ASP A 412 -4.99 -13.67 -14.83
C ASP A 412 -4.07 -12.44 -14.98
N ARG A 413 -3.21 -12.15 -13.98
CA ARG A 413 -2.18 -11.12 -14.07
C ARG A 413 -1.24 -11.34 -15.25
N TYR A 414 -1.00 -12.60 -15.60
CA TYR A 414 -0.12 -13.07 -16.69
C TYR A 414 -0.90 -13.59 -17.91
N PHE A 415 -2.20 -13.31 -17.98
CA PHE A 415 -3.09 -13.75 -19.05
C PHE A 415 -3.14 -15.28 -19.24
N GLN A 416 -3.00 -16.04 -18.16
CA GLN A 416 -2.92 -17.50 -18.16
C GLN A 416 -4.09 -18.18 -17.40
N SER A 417 -5.20 -17.49 -17.18
CA SER A 417 -6.36 -18.01 -16.40
C SER A 417 -6.90 -19.34 -16.92
N ASP A 418 -6.88 -19.56 -18.25
CA ASP A 418 -7.49 -20.72 -18.90
C ASP A 418 -6.45 -21.83 -19.19
N ASN A 419 -5.22 -21.68 -18.74
CA ASN A 419 -4.15 -22.63 -19.03
C ASN A 419 -4.19 -23.83 -18.07
N GLN A 420 -4.16 -25.06 -18.62
CA GLN A 420 -3.99 -26.29 -17.82
C GLN A 420 -2.58 -26.39 -17.17
N LYS A 421 -1.57 -25.77 -17.79
CA LYS A 421 -0.20 -25.67 -17.28
C LYS A 421 0.27 -24.23 -17.36
N PHE A 422 0.89 -23.76 -16.30
CA PHE A 422 1.43 -22.40 -16.24
C PHE A 422 2.86 -22.31 -16.76
N VAL A 423 3.20 -21.20 -17.40
CA VAL A 423 4.56 -20.76 -17.66
C VAL A 423 4.91 -19.70 -16.60
N PRO A 424 5.69 -20.05 -15.57
CA PRO A 424 5.97 -19.11 -14.50
C PRO A 424 6.91 -17.99 -14.94
N GLU A 425 6.61 -16.78 -14.51
CA GLU A 425 7.44 -15.58 -14.69
C GLU A 425 7.91 -15.02 -13.35
N GLY A 426 8.02 -15.85 -12.34
CA GLY A 426 8.48 -15.51 -11.00
C GLY A 426 8.90 -16.72 -10.19
N VAL A 427 9.71 -16.47 -9.17
CA VAL A 427 10.24 -17.49 -8.26
C VAL A 427 9.67 -17.31 -6.86
N GLU A 428 9.89 -18.31 -6.04
CA GLU A 428 9.60 -18.33 -4.60
C GLU A 428 10.92 -18.40 -3.82
N GLY A 429 10.98 -17.71 -2.71
CA GLY A 429 12.15 -17.67 -1.87
C GLY A 429 11.83 -17.09 -0.49
N MET A 430 12.82 -16.58 0.17
CA MET A 430 12.70 -15.94 1.47
C MET A 430 13.57 -14.69 1.53
N VAL A 431 13.16 -13.74 2.36
CA VAL A 431 13.92 -12.53 2.65
C VAL A 431 14.25 -12.47 4.14
N PRO A 432 15.35 -11.83 4.55
CA PRO A 432 15.68 -11.65 5.95
C PRO A 432 14.55 -10.93 6.70
N TYR A 433 14.27 -11.40 7.91
CA TYR A 433 13.37 -10.69 8.82
C TYR A 433 13.95 -9.33 9.21
N LYS A 434 13.14 -8.28 9.13
CA LYS A 434 13.57 -6.88 9.31
C LYS A 434 12.93 -6.17 10.50
N GLY A 435 12.11 -6.86 11.30
CA GLY A 435 11.38 -6.23 12.40
C GLY A 435 10.13 -5.49 11.95
N LEU A 436 9.74 -4.46 12.70
CA LEU A 436 8.50 -3.72 12.48
C LEU A 436 8.58 -2.79 11.25
N VAL A 437 7.45 -2.60 10.57
CA VAL A 437 7.32 -1.67 9.45
C VAL A 437 7.80 -0.27 9.81
N ARG A 438 7.43 0.25 10.97
CA ARG A 438 7.82 1.60 11.43
C ARG A 438 9.34 1.81 11.44
N ASP A 439 10.10 0.79 11.87
CA ASP A 439 11.56 0.87 11.98
C ASP A 439 12.20 0.86 10.58
N VAL A 440 11.65 0.05 9.67
CA VAL A 440 12.06 0.01 8.26
C VAL A 440 11.75 1.34 7.56
N VAL A 441 10.53 1.87 7.74
CA VAL A 441 10.11 3.16 7.17
C VAL A 441 10.98 4.30 7.68
N PHE A 442 11.30 4.32 8.98
CA PHE A 442 12.20 5.32 9.57
C PHE A 442 13.55 5.37 8.85
N GLN A 443 14.16 4.20 8.58
CA GLN A 443 15.43 4.13 7.85
C GLN A 443 15.30 4.58 6.38
N LEU A 444 14.23 4.17 5.70
CA LEU A 444 14.00 4.53 4.30
C LEU A 444 13.77 6.04 4.13
N VAL A 445 12.91 6.61 4.97
CA VAL A 445 12.59 8.04 4.94
C VAL A 445 13.80 8.86 5.39
N GLY A 446 14.56 8.39 6.39
CA GLY A 446 15.81 9.02 6.82
C GLY A 446 16.83 9.10 5.68
N GLY A 447 17.01 8.01 4.93
CA GLY A 447 17.89 7.99 3.75
C GLY A 447 17.39 8.89 2.61
N LEU A 448 16.06 8.96 2.39
CA LEU A 448 15.46 9.87 1.42
C LEU A 448 15.76 11.34 1.80
N ARG A 449 15.50 11.72 3.05
CA ARG A 449 15.79 13.07 3.58
C ARG A 449 17.27 13.45 3.45
N ALA A 450 18.16 12.50 3.75
CA ALA A 450 19.59 12.68 3.55
C ALA A 450 19.93 12.98 2.08
N GLY A 451 19.40 12.17 1.14
CA GLY A 451 19.59 12.38 -0.30
C GLY A 451 19.05 13.73 -0.78
N MET A 452 17.87 14.15 -0.31
CA MET A 452 17.31 15.47 -0.59
C MET A 452 18.19 16.59 -0.05
N GLY A 453 18.72 16.46 1.17
CA GLY A 453 19.66 17.39 1.75
C GLY A 453 20.94 17.54 0.92
N TYR A 454 21.53 16.45 0.41
CA TYR A 454 22.70 16.50 -0.47
C TYR A 454 22.45 17.20 -1.81
N VAL A 455 21.22 17.17 -2.31
CA VAL A 455 20.83 17.85 -3.57
C VAL A 455 20.38 19.30 -3.30
N GLY A 456 20.05 19.67 -2.07
CA GLY A 456 19.46 20.97 -1.70
C GLY A 456 17.97 21.06 -2.01
N ALA A 457 17.27 19.92 -2.08
CA ALA A 457 15.86 19.86 -2.42
C ALA A 457 14.98 19.85 -1.16
N HIS A 458 14.16 20.86 -0.96
CA HIS A 458 13.27 20.96 0.20
C HIS A 458 11.98 20.14 0.06
N ASN A 459 11.62 19.69 -1.15
CA ASN A 459 10.51 18.77 -1.41
C ASN A 459 10.79 17.88 -2.63
N ILE A 460 9.91 16.90 -2.87
CA ILE A 460 10.08 15.90 -3.96
C ILE A 460 10.05 16.55 -5.35
N ASN A 461 9.26 17.61 -5.57
CA ASN A 461 9.26 18.29 -6.86
C ASN A 461 10.60 18.99 -7.13
N LYS A 462 11.19 19.63 -6.10
CA LYS A 462 12.54 20.21 -6.20
C LYS A 462 13.61 19.15 -6.40
N LEU A 463 13.47 17.98 -5.78
CA LEU A 463 14.39 16.87 -6.03
C LEU A 463 14.39 16.49 -7.52
N TYR A 464 13.24 16.38 -8.16
CA TYR A 464 13.14 16.12 -9.59
C TYR A 464 13.74 17.26 -10.45
N GLU A 465 13.43 18.52 -10.12
CA GLU A 465 13.87 19.68 -10.91
C GLU A 465 15.40 19.89 -10.82
N ASP A 466 15.96 19.70 -9.64
CA ASP A 466 17.33 20.11 -9.31
C ASP A 466 18.34 18.95 -9.41
N ALA A 467 17.92 17.71 -9.32
CA ALA A 467 18.82 16.56 -9.34
C ALA A 467 19.53 16.42 -10.69
N LYS A 468 20.81 16.06 -10.64
CA LYS A 468 21.62 15.71 -11.80
C LYS A 468 22.14 14.30 -11.66
N PHE A 469 21.88 13.48 -12.64
CA PHE A 469 22.43 12.13 -12.71
C PHE A 469 23.81 12.13 -13.35
N ILE A 470 24.71 11.31 -12.82
CA ILE A 470 25.96 10.93 -13.46
C ILE A 470 25.97 9.42 -13.65
N LYS A 471 26.32 8.96 -14.86
CA LYS A 471 26.51 7.56 -15.14
C LYS A 471 27.81 7.07 -14.49
N VAL A 472 27.77 5.87 -13.91
CA VAL A 472 28.91 5.26 -13.22
C VAL A 472 29.31 3.93 -13.86
N SER A 473 30.57 3.53 -13.67
CA SER A 473 31.08 2.25 -14.15
C SER A 473 30.83 1.14 -13.13
N GLN A 474 31.02 -0.14 -13.54
CA GLN A 474 30.97 -1.28 -12.63
C GLN A 474 32.01 -1.17 -11.49
N ALA A 475 33.15 -0.54 -11.73
CA ALA A 475 34.13 -0.26 -10.69
C ALA A 475 33.60 0.69 -9.63
N SER A 476 32.85 1.72 -10.04
CA SER A 476 32.22 2.68 -9.12
C SER A 476 31.06 2.04 -8.32
N VAL A 477 30.38 1.04 -8.87
CA VAL A 477 29.36 0.27 -8.10
C VAL A 477 30.04 -0.46 -6.93
N LYS A 478 31.20 -1.10 -7.17
CA LYS A 478 31.98 -1.75 -6.12
C LYS A 478 32.49 -0.74 -5.09
N GLU A 479 32.99 0.43 -5.53
CA GLU A 479 33.42 1.52 -4.65
C GLU A 479 32.28 2.06 -3.77
N SER A 480 31.03 2.02 -4.25
CA SER A 480 29.86 2.52 -3.54
C SER A 480 29.46 1.64 -2.34
N HIS A 481 29.93 0.41 -2.29
CA HIS A 481 29.71 -0.51 -1.17
C HIS A 481 30.92 -0.56 -0.25
N PRO A 482 30.77 -0.86 1.06
CA PRO A 482 31.91 -1.11 1.93
C PRO A 482 32.84 -2.16 1.31
N HIS A 483 34.11 -1.81 1.15
CA HIS A 483 35.13 -2.69 0.55
C HIS A 483 36.40 -2.66 1.39
N ASP A 484 37.23 -3.70 1.27
CA ASP A 484 38.50 -3.86 1.96
C ASP A 484 38.37 -3.87 3.51
N ILE A 485 37.18 -4.16 4.04
CA ILE A 485 36.90 -4.33 5.47
C ILE A 485 36.00 -5.53 5.71
N THR A 486 36.06 -6.08 6.93
CA THR A 486 35.06 -7.05 7.42
C THR A 486 34.04 -6.32 8.27
N ILE A 487 32.75 -6.36 7.89
CA ILE A 487 31.68 -5.74 8.66
C ILE A 487 31.50 -6.55 9.96
N THR A 488 31.77 -5.92 11.09
CA THR A 488 31.61 -6.52 12.43
C THR A 488 30.25 -6.23 13.04
N LYS A 489 29.56 -5.17 12.58
CA LYS A 489 28.22 -4.78 13.01
C LYS A 489 27.45 -4.22 11.81
N GLU A 490 26.42 -4.93 11.37
CA GLU A 490 25.54 -4.47 10.29
C GLU A 490 24.66 -3.31 10.78
N PRO A 491 24.60 -2.18 10.05
CA PRO A 491 23.65 -1.12 10.35
C PRO A 491 22.24 -1.51 9.85
N PRO A 492 21.15 -0.95 10.41
CA PRO A 492 19.79 -1.35 10.09
C PRO A 492 19.35 -1.04 8.64
N ASN A 493 20.07 -0.15 7.96
CA ASN A 493 19.76 0.34 6.61
C ASN A 493 20.69 -0.20 5.51
N TYR A 494 21.65 -1.05 5.85
CA TYR A 494 22.56 -1.66 4.89
C TYR A 494 22.74 -3.14 5.19
N TRP A 495 22.54 -3.97 4.17
CA TRP A 495 22.77 -5.41 4.22
C TRP A 495 23.53 -5.83 2.96
N SER A 496 24.67 -6.48 3.14
CA SER A 496 25.58 -6.79 2.02
C SER A 496 25.10 -7.92 1.11
N GLY A 497 24.11 -8.71 1.52
CA GLY A 497 23.61 -9.85 0.74
C GLY A 497 24.63 -10.95 0.50
N GLN A 498 25.83 -10.83 1.03
CA GLN A 498 26.87 -11.86 0.91
C GLN A 498 26.72 -12.86 2.05
N GLN A 499 26.06 -13.95 1.75
CA GLN A 499 26.35 -15.27 2.34
C GLN A 499 26.11 -16.37 1.31
#